data_30c2276a461f6aeba99345a0bed70556
#
_entry.id   30c2276a461f6aeba99345a0bed70556
#
_cell.length_a   1.000
_cell.length_b   1.000
_cell.length_c   1.000
_cell.angle_alpha   90.00
_cell.angle_beta   90.00
_cell.angle_gamma   90.00
#
_symmetry.space_group_name_H-M   'P 1'
#
loop_
_entity.id
_entity.type
_entity.pdbx_description
1 polymer ?
#
loop_
_entity_poly.entity_id
_entity_poly.type
_entity_poly.pdbx_seq_one_letter_code
_entity_poly.pdbx_strand_id
1 'polypeptide(L)'
;KLHEENHNLETLLNAGRGNPNWTAPTPREAFFLLGQFATKETLREGSEQTAGMIQPSFGRTQRFLNFLAENPSKGATFLQEIWTAEHNYFGMDKEMWLDAMLDYVIGDNYPNPVRCLKACEQPIKAYLNQELFSSEAQPFDIFAVEGGTAGICYLFDTLANNYLLEKGDRIALLLPTFAPYLEIPELPRYDFDVVKIKAEQMIIDGKTTYQYSNKEIDKLKDPSIKAVFVVNPSNPTANAMGKPTIEQIKQIVAVDNPKLMILTDDVYGTFVPAFRSLFTELPYNTACIYSYSKYFGATGWRVGTIAVSQENIFDQLLKELPVARKMELQARYATLNADTSQINFISRLVADSRDIALNHAAGLSSIQQAMMALFSLYALLKDGQAYKDEVMDICHTREKLLFRTLGIEEPLASLNTAYYCEINFRDWTEKRYGPEFSSYLTKSWTITKVL
;
A
#
# COMPACT_ATOMS: atom_id res chain seq x y z
N LYS A 1 -13.12 13.24 -23.00
CA LYS A 1 -13.81 14.45 -23.48
C LYS A 1 -12.81 15.52 -23.92
N LEU A 2 -11.92 16.04 -23.05
CA LEU A 2 -10.87 17.01 -23.45
C LEU A 2 -9.93 16.47 -24.52
N HIS A 3 -9.63 15.18 -24.50
CA HIS A 3 -8.78 14.52 -25.49
C HIS A 3 -9.52 14.38 -26.85
N GLU A 4 -10.80 14.13 -26.82
CA GLU A 4 -11.66 14.04 -28.01
C GLU A 4 -11.93 15.41 -28.66
N GLU A 5 -11.88 16.48 -27.86
CA GLU A 5 -12.06 17.87 -28.31
C GLU A 5 -10.74 18.54 -28.74
N ASN A 6 -9.59 17.88 -28.52
CA ASN A 6 -8.28 18.42 -28.91
C ASN A 6 -8.01 18.15 -30.40
N HIS A 7 -8.32 19.13 -31.25
CA HIS A 7 -8.06 19.09 -32.68
C HIS A 7 -6.63 19.52 -33.06
N ASN A 8 -5.81 19.91 -32.09
CA ASN A 8 -4.41 20.24 -32.31
C ASN A 8 -3.56 18.96 -32.27
N LEU A 9 -2.53 18.87 -33.10
CA LEU A 9 -1.58 17.76 -33.18
C LEU A 9 -0.65 17.69 -31.93
N GLU A 10 -0.87 18.53 -30.92
CA GLU A 10 -0.10 18.54 -29.68
C GLU A 10 -0.54 17.41 -28.75
N THR A 11 0.44 16.71 -28.20
CA THR A 11 0.18 15.62 -27.23
C THR A 11 -0.40 16.20 -25.94
N LEU A 12 -1.62 15.79 -25.59
CA LEU A 12 -2.21 16.15 -24.30
C LEU A 12 -1.45 15.48 -23.17
N LEU A 13 -0.79 16.28 -22.31
CA LEU A 13 -0.11 15.80 -21.12
C LEU A 13 -1.14 15.53 -20.02
N ASN A 14 -1.32 14.26 -19.66
CA ASN A 14 -2.22 13.85 -18.58
C ASN A 14 -1.47 13.74 -17.26
N ALA A 15 -1.63 14.72 -16.38
CA ALA A 15 -1.07 14.73 -15.03
C ALA A 15 -2.04 14.20 -13.96
N GLY A 16 -3.25 13.74 -14.33
CA GLY A 16 -4.31 13.38 -13.37
C GLY A 16 -4.24 11.94 -12.84
N ARG A 17 -3.41 11.05 -13.39
CA ARG A 17 -3.39 9.63 -13.01
C ARG A 17 -2.34 9.25 -11.97
N GLY A 18 -1.37 10.09 -11.68
CA GLY A 18 -0.30 9.84 -10.71
C GLY A 18 0.53 8.60 -11.02
N ASN A 19 0.67 8.19 -12.29
CA ASN A 19 1.59 7.11 -12.66
C ASN A 19 3.02 7.63 -12.54
N PRO A 20 3.93 6.91 -11.83
CA PRO A 20 5.34 7.22 -11.87
C PRO A 20 5.88 6.98 -13.29
N ASN A 21 6.87 7.75 -13.70
CA ASN A 21 7.57 7.56 -14.97
C ASN A 21 8.99 6.98 -14.81
N TRP A 22 9.24 6.39 -13.67
CA TRP A 22 10.40 5.54 -13.38
C TRP A 22 9.97 4.11 -13.15
N THR A 23 10.93 3.20 -13.16
CA THR A 23 10.74 1.81 -12.80
C THR A 23 11.93 1.35 -11.94
N ALA A 24 11.78 0.24 -11.24
CA ALA A 24 12.89 -0.47 -10.61
C ALA A 24 13.33 -1.61 -11.54
N PRO A 25 14.35 -1.44 -12.41
CA PRO A 25 14.71 -2.45 -13.42
C PRO A 25 15.36 -3.68 -12.81
N THR A 26 16.27 -3.53 -11.85
CA THR A 26 17.04 -4.62 -11.25
C THR A 26 16.18 -5.76 -10.68
N PRO A 27 15.18 -5.53 -9.81
CA PRO A 27 14.33 -6.61 -9.30
C PRO A 27 13.43 -7.22 -10.38
N ARG A 28 13.08 -6.47 -11.44
CA ARG A 28 12.34 -7.02 -12.60
C ARG A 28 13.20 -7.96 -13.41
N GLU A 29 14.44 -7.57 -13.69
CA GLU A 29 15.40 -8.42 -14.38
C GLU A 29 15.67 -9.71 -13.58
N ALA A 30 15.84 -9.60 -12.27
CA ALA A 30 15.96 -10.76 -11.39
C ALA A 30 14.74 -11.69 -11.48
N PHE A 31 13.54 -11.14 -11.51
CA PHE A 31 12.32 -11.92 -11.70
C PHE A 31 12.31 -12.69 -13.03
N PHE A 32 12.70 -12.05 -14.13
CA PHE A 32 12.75 -12.71 -15.43
C PHE A 32 13.86 -13.76 -15.49
N LEU A 33 15.01 -13.55 -14.84
CA LEU A 33 16.06 -14.55 -14.70
C LEU A 33 15.61 -15.78 -13.92
N LEU A 34 14.90 -15.59 -12.82
CA LEU A 34 14.26 -16.70 -12.07
C LEU A 34 13.29 -17.48 -12.96
N GLY A 35 12.46 -16.79 -13.75
CA GLY A 35 11.54 -17.42 -14.68
C GLY A 35 12.24 -18.20 -15.79
N GLN A 36 13.32 -17.66 -16.35
CA GLN A 36 14.12 -18.36 -17.34
C GLN A 36 14.77 -19.62 -16.76
N PHE A 37 15.38 -19.50 -15.56
CA PHE A 37 15.98 -20.64 -14.89
C PHE A 37 14.94 -21.69 -14.53
N ALA A 38 13.80 -21.29 -13.96
CA ALA A 38 12.69 -22.18 -13.63
C ALA A 38 12.22 -22.98 -14.86
N THR A 39 12.04 -22.30 -16.00
CA THR A 39 11.67 -22.95 -17.27
C THR A 39 12.73 -23.96 -17.72
N LYS A 40 14.03 -23.63 -17.62
CA LYS A 40 15.12 -24.58 -17.94
C LYS A 40 15.08 -25.81 -17.03
N GLU A 41 14.80 -25.61 -15.73
CA GLU A 41 14.68 -26.74 -14.79
C GLU A 41 13.51 -27.68 -15.14
N THR A 42 12.39 -27.18 -15.65
CA THR A 42 11.27 -28.06 -16.06
C THR A 42 11.59 -28.93 -17.28
N LEU A 43 12.57 -28.55 -18.09
CA LEU A 43 13.01 -29.25 -19.29
C LEU A 43 14.28 -30.08 -19.09
N ARG A 44 14.83 -30.16 -17.89
CA ARG A 44 16.15 -30.78 -17.61
C ARG A 44 16.20 -32.27 -17.95
N GLU A 45 15.15 -33.00 -17.69
CA GLU A 45 15.06 -34.42 -17.99
C GLU A 45 13.87 -34.67 -18.94
N GLY A 46 14.12 -35.30 -20.09
CA GLY A 46 13.08 -35.55 -21.10
C GLY A 46 12.97 -34.47 -22.16
N SER A 47 14.10 -33.91 -22.57
CA SER A 47 14.24 -32.75 -23.47
C SER A 47 13.59 -32.88 -24.88
N GLU A 48 13.07 -34.02 -25.24
CA GLU A 48 12.33 -34.19 -26.48
C GLU A 48 10.82 -33.94 -26.33
N GLN A 49 10.36 -33.64 -25.10
CA GLN A 49 8.94 -33.37 -24.84
C GLN A 49 8.71 -31.83 -24.80
N THR A 50 7.63 -31.39 -25.41
CA THR A 50 7.20 -29.99 -25.39
C THR A 50 6.59 -29.56 -24.04
N ALA A 51 6.15 -30.54 -23.22
CA ALA A 51 5.63 -30.30 -21.89
C ALA A 51 6.75 -30.46 -20.84
N GLY A 52 7.11 -29.35 -20.16
CA GLY A 52 8.01 -29.38 -19.03
C GLY A 52 7.36 -30.01 -17.79
N MET A 53 8.17 -30.58 -16.91
CA MET A 53 7.74 -31.15 -15.64
C MET A 53 8.60 -30.66 -14.49
N ILE A 54 8.01 -30.45 -13.31
CA ILE A 54 8.76 -30.09 -12.10
C ILE A 54 9.74 -31.24 -11.79
N GLN A 55 11.00 -30.88 -11.63
CA GLN A 55 12.09 -31.82 -11.42
C GLN A 55 12.53 -31.85 -9.96
N PRO A 56 13.14 -32.96 -9.48
CA PRO A 56 13.76 -33.01 -8.15
C PRO A 56 14.79 -31.89 -7.97
N SER A 57 14.85 -31.32 -6.76
CA SER A 57 15.70 -30.17 -6.44
C SER A 57 17.21 -30.48 -6.33
N PHE A 58 17.58 -31.76 -6.29
CA PHE A 58 18.98 -32.18 -6.09
C PHE A 58 19.95 -31.42 -7.02
N GLY A 59 20.95 -30.74 -6.43
CA GLY A 59 21.95 -29.94 -7.14
C GLY A 59 21.42 -28.65 -7.81
N ARG A 60 20.18 -28.26 -7.56
CA ARG A 60 19.51 -27.09 -8.16
C ARG A 60 20.24 -25.82 -7.83
N THR A 61 20.63 -25.63 -6.57
CA THR A 61 21.41 -24.45 -6.14
C THR A 61 22.66 -24.23 -6.95
N GLN A 62 23.47 -25.29 -7.18
CA GLN A 62 24.68 -25.14 -7.99
C GLN A 62 24.36 -24.78 -9.43
N ARG A 63 23.31 -25.39 -10.03
CA ARG A 63 22.88 -25.03 -11.38
C ARG A 63 22.38 -23.59 -11.47
N PHE A 64 21.67 -23.11 -10.45
CA PHE A 64 21.23 -21.72 -10.37
C PHE A 64 22.40 -20.75 -10.32
N LEU A 65 23.37 -20.99 -9.46
CA LEU A 65 24.57 -20.13 -9.37
C LEU A 65 25.38 -20.13 -10.67
N ASN A 66 25.51 -21.29 -11.32
CA ASN A 66 26.15 -21.38 -12.64
C ASN A 66 25.36 -20.60 -13.70
N PHE A 67 24.03 -20.73 -13.70
CA PHE A 67 23.16 -19.96 -14.60
C PHE A 67 23.33 -18.46 -14.42
N LEU A 68 23.40 -17.95 -13.18
CA LEU A 68 23.64 -16.54 -12.92
C LEU A 68 25.02 -16.09 -13.43
N ALA A 69 26.06 -16.92 -13.26
CA ALA A 69 27.40 -16.63 -13.77
C ALA A 69 27.47 -16.59 -15.31
N GLU A 70 26.66 -17.42 -15.98
CA GLU A 70 26.54 -17.45 -17.44
C GLU A 70 25.68 -16.31 -18.01
N ASN A 71 24.87 -15.65 -17.17
CA ASN A 71 23.98 -14.56 -17.57
C ASN A 71 24.24 -13.28 -16.75
N PRO A 72 25.43 -12.68 -16.86
CA PRO A 72 25.82 -11.53 -16.04
C PRO A 72 24.95 -10.32 -16.35
N SER A 73 24.34 -9.76 -15.30
CA SER A 73 23.47 -8.58 -15.36
C SER A 73 23.28 -7.98 -13.97
N LYS A 74 22.63 -6.82 -13.87
CA LYS A 74 22.28 -6.25 -12.55
C LYS A 74 21.34 -7.15 -11.77
N GLY A 75 20.36 -7.76 -12.42
CA GLY A 75 19.47 -8.73 -11.81
C GLY A 75 20.17 -9.98 -11.31
N ALA A 76 21.16 -10.52 -12.07
CA ALA A 76 21.97 -11.64 -11.65
C ALA A 76 22.84 -11.29 -10.43
N THR A 77 23.48 -10.11 -10.45
CA THR A 77 24.27 -9.60 -9.31
C THR A 77 23.40 -9.48 -8.07
N PHE A 78 22.22 -8.89 -8.20
CA PHE A 78 21.26 -8.76 -7.09
C PHE A 78 20.86 -10.14 -6.54
N LEU A 79 20.55 -11.13 -7.37
CA LEU A 79 20.25 -12.50 -6.91
C LEU A 79 21.44 -13.15 -6.20
N GLN A 80 22.67 -12.90 -6.65
CA GLN A 80 23.87 -13.36 -5.96
C GLN A 80 24.08 -12.66 -4.61
N GLU A 81 23.84 -11.35 -4.53
CA GLU A 81 23.96 -10.58 -3.29
C GLU A 81 22.99 -11.07 -2.21
N ILE A 82 21.72 -11.28 -2.53
CA ILE A 82 20.76 -11.83 -1.55
C ILE A 82 21.10 -13.26 -1.17
N TRP A 83 21.68 -14.04 -2.09
CA TRP A 83 22.11 -15.41 -1.82
C TRP A 83 23.31 -15.45 -0.87
N THR A 84 24.25 -14.53 -1.02
CA THR A 84 25.49 -14.46 -0.21
C THR A 84 25.36 -13.62 1.05
N ALA A 85 24.25 -12.87 1.22
CA ALA A 85 24.02 -12.01 2.37
C ALA A 85 24.16 -12.80 3.69
N GLU A 86 24.85 -12.21 4.67
CA GLU A 86 24.98 -12.79 6.02
C GLU A 86 23.62 -12.85 6.71
N HIS A 87 22.81 -11.81 6.56
CA HIS A 87 21.47 -11.76 7.09
C HIS A 87 20.52 -12.60 6.26
N ASN A 88 19.84 -13.53 6.91
CA ASN A 88 18.81 -14.35 6.24
C ASN A 88 17.48 -13.60 6.18
N TYR A 89 17.24 -12.92 5.07
CA TYR A 89 15.98 -12.21 4.81
C TYR A 89 14.79 -13.13 4.52
N PHE A 90 15.01 -14.44 4.28
CA PHE A 90 13.96 -15.33 3.81
C PHE A 90 13.10 -15.92 4.95
N GLY A 91 13.62 -15.95 6.18
CA GLY A 91 12.96 -16.61 7.31
C GLY A 91 12.86 -18.13 7.17
N MET A 92 13.62 -18.71 6.24
CA MET A 92 13.71 -20.14 5.98
C MET A 92 15.07 -20.49 5.38
N ASP A 93 15.33 -21.78 5.17
CA ASP A 93 16.52 -22.24 4.47
C ASP A 93 16.58 -21.67 3.03
N LYS A 94 17.77 -21.29 2.57
CA LYS A 94 17.97 -20.62 1.25
C LYS A 94 17.61 -21.54 0.09
N GLU A 95 17.89 -22.84 0.17
CA GLU A 95 17.55 -23.80 -0.87
C GLU A 95 16.04 -24.00 -0.95
N MET A 96 15.38 -24.10 0.21
CA MET A 96 13.91 -24.17 0.26
C MET A 96 13.25 -22.87 -0.27
N TRP A 97 13.87 -21.71 -0.01
CA TRP A 97 13.39 -20.44 -0.56
C TRP A 97 13.50 -20.43 -2.09
N LEU A 98 14.64 -20.86 -2.64
CA LEU A 98 14.84 -20.94 -4.09
C LEU A 98 13.80 -21.86 -4.72
N ASP A 99 13.62 -23.07 -4.17
CA ASP A 99 12.67 -24.04 -4.66
C ASP A 99 11.24 -23.46 -4.70
N ALA A 100 10.83 -22.78 -3.62
CA ALA A 100 9.52 -22.14 -3.55
C ALA A 100 9.39 -20.98 -4.55
N MET A 101 10.43 -20.15 -4.72
CA MET A 101 10.38 -19.02 -5.65
C MET A 101 10.30 -19.49 -7.11
N LEU A 102 10.98 -20.57 -7.46
CA LEU A 102 10.90 -21.15 -8.81
C LEU A 102 9.50 -21.69 -9.10
N ASP A 103 8.90 -22.42 -8.14
CA ASP A 103 7.53 -22.89 -8.21
C ASP A 103 6.55 -21.73 -8.37
N TYR A 104 6.70 -20.67 -7.57
CA TYR A 104 5.83 -19.49 -7.64
C TYR A 104 5.94 -18.75 -8.98
N VAL A 105 7.14 -18.67 -9.57
CA VAL A 105 7.33 -17.96 -10.84
C VAL A 105 6.81 -18.78 -12.04
N ILE A 106 6.88 -20.11 -12.00
CA ILE A 106 6.23 -20.99 -12.98
C ILE A 106 4.71 -20.85 -12.91
N GLY A 107 4.16 -20.80 -11.69
CA GLY A 107 2.74 -20.55 -11.47
C GLY A 107 1.81 -21.65 -11.98
N ASP A 108 2.25 -22.90 -11.94
CA ASP A 108 1.49 -24.08 -12.38
C ASP A 108 0.58 -24.65 -11.28
N ASN A 109 0.70 -24.13 -10.06
CA ASN A 109 -0.09 -24.53 -8.91
C ASN A 109 -1.05 -23.40 -8.46
N TYR A 110 -2.22 -23.78 -7.99
CA TYR A 110 -3.05 -22.84 -7.24
C TYR A 110 -2.31 -22.41 -5.98
N PRO A 111 -2.24 -21.08 -5.69
CA PRO A 111 -1.70 -20.66 -4.41
C PRO A 111 -2.57 -21.23 -3.28
N ASN A 112 -1.95 -21.77 -2.24
CA ASN A 112 -2.67 -22.12 -1.03
C ASN A 112 -3.48 -20.91 -0.55
N PRO A 113 -4.70 -21.06 -0.05
CA PRO A 113 -5.55 -19.97 0.40
C PRO A 113 -5.04 -19.38 1.72
N VAL A 114 -3.77 -18.99 1.75
CA VAL A 114 -3.12 -18.32 2.87
C VAL A 114 -3.07 -16.82 2.64
N ARG A 115 -2.87 -16.07 3.72
CA ARG A 115 -2.77 -14.61 3.68
C ARG A 115 -1.55 -14.08 2.89
N CYS A 116 -0.46 -14.83 2.91
CA CYS A 116 0.76 -14.54 2.15
C CYS A 116 1.55 -15.84 1.96
N LEU A 117 2.18 -16.02 0.80
CA LEU A 117 3.03 -17.18 0.55
C LEU A 117 4.26 -17.15 1.47
N LYS A 118 4.60 -18.31 2.03
CA LYS A 118 5.60 -18.46 3.09
C LYS A 118 6.97 -17.88 2.70
N ALA A 119 7.43 -18.13 1.47
CA ALA A 119 8.72 -17.63 0.99
C ALA A 119 8.73 -16.11 0.71
N CYS A 120 7.55 -15.46 0.64
CA CYS A 120 7.40 -14.04 0.37
C CYS A 120 7.19 -13.22 1.65
N GLU A 121 6.66 -13.83 2.72
CA GLU A 121 6.20 -13.12 3.90
C GLU A 121 7.32 -12.37 4.63
N GLN A 122 8.43 -13.02 4.94
CA GLN A 122 9.52 -12.39 5.69
C GLN A 122 10.22 -11.26 4.92
N PRO A 123 10.57 -11.41 3.62
CA PRO A 123 11.05 -10.28 2.83
C PRO A 123 10.13 -9.07 2.87
N ILE A 124 8.83 -9.29 2.72
CA ILE A 124 7.83 -8.21 2.72
C ILE A 124 7.74 -7.56 4.11
N LYS A 125 7.71 -8.35 5.19
CA LYS A 125 7.67 -7.82 6.57
C LYS A 125 8.93 -7.03 6.90
N ALA A 126 10.11 -7.51 6.51
CA ALA A 126 11.38 -6.80 6.71
C ALA A 126 11.38 -5.45 5.98
N TYR A 127 10.89 -5.43 4.74
CA TYR A 127 10.74 -4.20 3.96
C TYR A 127 9.80 -3.18 4.62
N LEU A 128 8.60 -3.61 5.04
CA LEU A 128 7.65 -2.73 5.71
C LEU A 128 8.21 -2.18 7.03
N ASN A 129 8.92 -3.02 7.79
CA ASN A 129 9.60 -2.58 9.01
C ASN A 129 10.64 -1.49 8.72
N GLN A 130 11.48 -1.68 7.69
CA GLN A 130 12.51 -0.70 7.35
C GLN A 130 11.89 0.62 6.85
N GLU A 131 10.92 0.55 5.95
CA GLU A 131 10.46 1.72 5.21
C GLU A 131 9.33 2.50 5.91
N LEU A 132 8.47 1.80 6.68
CA LEU A 132 7.27 2.41 7.25
C LEU A 132 7.21 2.33 8.78
N PHE A 133 7.73 1.24 9.38
CA PHE A 133 7.47 0.92 10.78
C PHE A 133 8.66 1.14 11.71
N SER A 134 9.75 1.73 11.21
CA SER A 134 10.95 2.14 11.98
C SER A 134 11.65 1.00 12.74
N SER A 135 11.57 -0.23 12.23
CA SER A 135 12.18 -1.46 12.81
C SER A 135 11.76 -1.79 14.25
N GLU A 136 10.77 -1.08 14.81
CA GLU A 136 10.28 -1.23 16.19
C GLU A 136 8.84 -1.78 16.25
N ALA A 137 8.28 -2.20 15.10
CA ALA A 137 6.91 -2.66 15.06
C ALA A 137 6.70 -3.90 15.96
N GLN A 138 5.60 -3.92 16.70
CA GLN A 138 5.11 -5.10 17.39
C GLN A 138 4.91 -6.25 16.38
N PRO A 139 4.94 -7.52 16.81
CA PRO A 139 4.67 -8.64 15.92
C PRO A 139 3.38 -8.44 15.13
N PHE A 140 3.46 -8.53 13.82
CA PHE A 140 2.33 -8.32 12.92
C PHE A 140 2.26 -9.39 11.84
N ASP A 141 1.09 -9.52 11.26
CA ASP A 141 0.82 -10.36 10.11
C ASP A 141 0.48 -9.50 8.90
N ILE A 142 0.74 -10.04 7.70
CA ILE A 142 0.41 -9.37 6.43
C ILE A 142 -0.56 -10.22 5.61
N PHE A 143 -1.42 -9.52 4.87
CA PHE A 143 -2.23 -10.10 3.80
C PHE A 143 -1.83 -9.49 2.46
N ALA A 144 -1.39 -10.32 1.52
CA ALA A 144 -1.02 -9.90 0.17
C ALA A 144 -2.28 -9.68 -0.68
N VAL A 145 -2.40 -8.49 -1.28
CA VAL A 145 -3.62 -8.05 -1.98
C VAL A 145 -3.29 -7.45 -3.36
N GLU A 146 -4.30 -7.36 -4.24
CA GLU A 146 -4.21 -6.87 -5.60
C GLU A 146 -4.08 -5.33 -5.67
N GLY A 147 -3.14 -4.80 -4.89
CA GLY A 147 -2.84 -3.37 -4.73
C GLY A 147 -3.70 -2.70 -3.67
N GLY A 148 -3.39 -1.43 -3.35
CA GLY A 148 -4.03 -0.70 -2.26
C GLY A 148 -5.55 -0.61 -2.39
N THR A 149 -6.09 -0.36 -3.58
CA THR A 149 -7.54 -0.23 -3.78
C THR A 149 -8.30 -1.52 -3.44
N ALA A 150 -7.75 -2.70 -3.80
CA ALA A 150 -8.35 -3.97 -3.37
C ALA A 150 -8.31 -4.12 -1.85
N GLY A 151 -7.18 -3.75 -1.22
CA GLY A 151 -7.06 -3.75 0.25
C GLY A 151 -8.08 -2.85 0.94
N ILE A 152 -8.36 -1.67 0.37
CA ILE A 152 -9.43 -0.77 0.87
C ILE A 152 -10.79 -1.48 0.83
N CYS A 153 -11.16 -2.05 -0.33
CA CYS A 153 -12.44 -2.74 -0.49
C CYS A 153 -12.58 -3.91 0.49
N TYR A 154 -11.52 -4.72 0.63
CA TYR A 154 -11.53 -5.87 1.53
C TYR A 154 -11.68 -5.47 3.00
N LEU A 155 -11.06 -4.37 3.43
CA LEU A 155 -11.24 -3.86 4.79
C LEU A 155 -12.68 -3.41 5.03
N PHE A 156 -13.27 -2.62 4.12
CA PHE A 156 -14.66 -2.20 4.27
C PHE A 156 -15.63 -3.39 4.32
N ASP A 157 -15.47 -4.35 3.38
CA ASP A 157 -16.31 -5.54 3.34
C ASP A 157 -16.16 -6.39 4.60
N THR A 158 -14.92 -6.61 5.08
CA THR A 158 -14.69 -7.44 6.28
C THR A 158 -15.22 -6.77 7.54
N LEU A 159 -15.03 -5.45 7.70
CA LEU A 159 -15.58 -4.73 8.83
C LEU A 159 -17.11 -4.83 8.87
N ALA A 160 -17.77 -4.71 7.73
CA ALA A 160 -19.22 -4.85 7.64
C ALA A 160 -19.69 -6.30 7.81
N ASN A 161 -19.06 -7.26 7.13
CA ASN A 161 -19.40 -8.68 7.20
C ASN A 161 -19.25 -9.26 8.62
N ASN A 162 -18.36 -8.67 9.41
CA ASN A 162 -18.08 -9.09 10.78
C ASN A 162 -18.76 -8.22 11.86
N TYR A 163 -19.69 -7.36 11.47
CA TYR A 163 -20.46 -6.49 12.41
C TYR A 163 -19.58 -5.55 13.25
N LEU A 164 -18.37 -5.27 12.82
CA LEU A 164 -17.51 -4.24 13.41
C LEU A 164 -17.97 -2.85 12.98
N LEU A 165 -18.53 -2.73 11.77
CA LEU A 165 -19.28 -1.59 11.28
C LEU A 165 -20.63 -2.06 10.73
N GLU A 166 -21.71 -1.37 11.06
CA GLU A 166 -23.06 -1.59 10.55
C GLU A 166 -23.59 -0.31 9.89
N LYS A 167 -24.64 -0.43 9.09
CA LYS A 167 -25.28 0.74 8.45
C LYS A 167 -25.67 1.78 9.48
N GLY A 168 -25.37 3.05 9.16
CA GLY A 168 -25.62 4.18 10.04
C GLY A 168 -24.55 4.40 11.11
N ASP A 169 -23.56 3.51 11.24
CA ASP A 169 -22.44 3.74 12.14
C ASP A 169 -21.61 4.96 11.69
N ARG A 170 -21.08 5.67 12.68
CA ARG A 170 -20.24 6.83 12.44
C ARG A 170 -18.82 6.43 12.20
N ILE A 171 -18.27 6.93 11.09
CA ILE A 171 -16.87 6.82 10.74
C ILE A 171 -16.28 8.21 10.48
N ALA A 172 -14.98 8.37 10.66
CA ALA A 172 -14.28 9.60 10.31
C ALA A 172 -13.42 9.42 9.05
N LEU A 173 -13.39 10.45 8.22
CA LEU A 173 -12.46 10.56 7.09
C LEU A 173 -11.58 11.77 7.26
N LEU A 174 -10.26 11.59 7.22
CA LEU A 174 -9.29 12.68 7.16
C LEU A 174 -9.19 13.20 5.72
N LEU A 175 -9.49 14.48 5.54
CA LEU A 175 -9.55 15.14 4.22
C LEU A 175 -8.42 16.17 4.06
N PRO A 176 -7.91 16.37 2.83
CA PRO A 176 -8.29 15.68 1.60
C PRO A 176 -7.83 14.23 1.57
N THR A 177 -8.50 13.38 0.77
CA THR A 177 -8.22 11.96 0.71
C THR A 177 -8.37 11.39 -0.71
N PHE A 178 -7.96 10.15 -0.91
CA PHE A 178 -8.13 9.41 -2.17
C PHE A 178 -9.62 9.09 -2.41
N ALA A 179 -10.09 9.33 -3.65
CA ALA A 179 -11.52 9.27 -4.00
C ALA A 179 -12.27 8.01 -3.51
N PRO A 180 -11.73 6.79 -3.58
CA PRO A 180 -12.43 5.61 -3.06
C PRO A 180 -12.84 5.70 -1.59
N TYR A 181 -12.09 6.41 -0.75
CA TYR A 181 -12.46 6.63 0.65
C TYR A 181 -13.67 7.57 0.83
N LEU A 182 -14.01 8.36 -0.20
CA LEU A 182 -15.22 9.19 -0.21
C LEU A 182 -16.42 8.42 -0.77
N GLU A 183 -16.17 7.59 -1.80
CA GLU A 183 -17.23 6.93 -2.57
C GLU A 183 -17.73 5.64 -1.90
N ILE A 184 -16.82 4.82 -1.35
CA ILE A 184 -17.17 3.53 -0.75
C ILE A 184 -18.14 3.68 0.44
N PRO A 185 -17.92 4.58 1.42
CA PRO A 185 -18.83 4.74 2.56
C PRO A 185 -20.26 5.11 2.19
N GLU A 186 -20.45 5.77 1.04
CA GLU A 186 -21.77 6.21 0.53
C GLU A 186 -22.51 5.10 -0.24
N LEU A 187 -21.86 3.95 -0.50
CA LEU A 187 -22.53 2.84 -1.16
C LEU A 187 -23.70 2.32 -0.31
N PRO A 188 -24.86 1.98 -0.93
CA PRO A 188 -26.06 1.54 -0.19
C PRO A 188 -25.85 0.33 0.73
N ARG A 189 -24.82 -0.46 0.47
CA ARG A 189 -24.48 -1.61 1.33
C ARG A 189 -23.81 -1.21 2.65
N TYR A 190 -23.19 -0.03 2.71
CA TYR A 190 -22.52 0.50 3.91
C TYR A 190 -23.32 1.62 4.58
N ASP A 191 -23.67 2.67 3.82
CA ASP A 191 -24.53 3.78 4.27
C ASP A 191 -24.09 4.35 5.64
N PHE A 192 -22.78 4.69 5.76
CA PHE A 192 -22.18 5.20 7.00
C PHE A 192 -22.45 6.68 7.21
N ASP A 193 -22.57 7.11 8.47
CA ASP A 193 -22.55 8.52 8.88
C ASP A 193 -21.08 9.01 8.88
N VAL A 194 -20.73 9.88 7.94
CA VAL A 194 -19.34 10.30 7.69
C VAL A 194 -19.01 11.62 8.38
N VAL A 195 -18.16 11.58 9.40
CA VAL A 195 -17.55 12.75 10.05
C VAL A 195 -16.30 13.17 9.27
N LYS A 196 -16.31 14.38 8.69
CA LYS A 196 -15.20 14.93 7.92
C LYS A 196 -14.24 15.71 8.82
N ILE A 197 -12.96 15.29 8.84
CA ILE A 197 -11.85 15.94 9.54
C ILE A 197 -10.97 16.59 8.47
N LYS A 198 -10.89 17.93 8.45
CA LYS A 198 -10.29 18.66 7.34
C LYS A 198 -8.90 19.16 7.69
N ALA A 199 -7.92 18.89 6.81
CA ALA A 199 -6.65 19.57 6.86
C ALA A 199 -6.81 21.02 6.42
N GLU A 200 -5.98 21.87 6.97
CA GLU A 200 -5.88 23.30 6.66
C GLU A 200 -4.45 23.61 6.19
N GLN A 201 -4.34 24.60 5.34
CA GLN A 201 -3.04 25.12 4.93
C GLN A 201 -2.43 25.86 6.12
N MET A 202 -1.24 25.45 6.52
CA MET A 202 -0.50 26.04 7.63
C MET A 202 0.90 26.46 7.17
N ILE A 203 1.51 27.40 7.90
CA ILE A 203 2.89 27.79 7.69
C ILE A 203 3.71 27.29 8.89
N ILE A 204 4.69 26.42 8.61
CA ILE A 204 5.65 25.89 9.57
C ILE A 204 7.04 26.24 9.04
N ASP A 205 7.87 26.86 9.87
CA ASP A 205 9.22 27.32 9.51
C ASP A 205 9.25 28.18 8.22
N GLY A 206 8.21 29.00 8.04
CA GLY A 206 8.07 29.88 6.88
C GLY A 206 7.64 29.16 5.59
N LYS A 207 7.32 27.87 5.64
CA LYS A 207 6.93 27.04 4.50
C LYS A 207 5.49 26.54 4.63
N THR A 208 4.83 26.40 3.49
CA THR A 208 3.47 25.90 3.40
C THR A 208 3.42 24.38 3.61
N THR A 209 2.44 23.92 4.38
CA THR A 209 2.08 22.50 4.54
C THR A 209 0.58 22.38 4.81
N TYR A 210 0.01 21.19 4.59
CA TYR A 210 -1.38 20.89 4.95
C TYR A 210 -1.39 20.00 6.18
N GLN A 211 -1.96 20.49 7.28
CA GLN A 211 -2.02 19.81 8.57
C GLN A 211 -3.41 19.94 9.19
N TYR A 212 -3.67 19.15 10.22
CA TYR A 212 -4.93 19.16 10.94
C TYR A 212 -4.83 20.02 12.20
N SER A 213 -5.79 20.93 12.41
CA SER A 213 -5.89 21.67 13.67
C SER A 213 -6.33 20.75 14.81
N ASN A 214 -5.95 21.10 16.04
CA ASN A 214 -6.38 20.34 17.22
C ASN A 214 -7.91 20.18 17.29
N LYS A 215 -8.66 21.23 16.91
CA LYS A 215 -10.12 21.23 16.87
C LYS A 215 -10.67 20.18 15.90
N GLU A 216 -10.03 20.00 14.75
CA GLU A 216 -10.45 18.99 13.78
C GLU A 216 -10.19 17.58 14.29
N ILE A 217 -9.02 17.33 14.86
CA ILE A 217 -8.66 16.03 15.43
C ILE A 217 -9.49 15.69 16.68
N ASP A 218 -9.86 16.68 17.49
CA ASP A 218 -10.71 16.50 18.67
C ASP A 218 -12.10 15.89 18.37
N LYS A 219 -12.55 15.93 17.11
CA LYS A 219 -13.75 15.20 16.69
C LYS A 219 -13.66 13.69 16.97
N LEU A 220 -12.45 13.12 16.92
CA LEU A 220 -12.22 11.70 17.23
C LEU A 220 -12.41 11.33 18.70
N LYS A 221 -12.55 12.31 19.61
CA LYS A 221 -12.90 12.07 21.02
C LYS A 221 -14.31 11.51 21.20
N ASP A 222 -15.18 11.69 20.20
CA ASP A 222 -16.52 11.14 20.22
C ASP A 222 -16.49 9.61 20.07
N PRO A 223 -16.82 8.83 21.12
CA PRO A 223 -16.76 7.38 21.09
C PRO A 223 -17.80 6.73 20.18
N SER A 224 -18.74 7.50 19.63
CA SER A 224 -19.65 7.02 18.60
C SER A 224 -18.96 6.85 17.23
N ILE A 225 -17.80 7.47 17.03
CA ILE A 225 -16.95 7.26 15.84
C ILE A 225 -16.20 5.95 16.04
N LYS A 226 -16.63 4.91 15.33
CA LYS A 226 -16.09 3.55 15.46
C LYS A 226 -14.78 3.36 14.67
N ALA A 227 -14.63 4.06 13.55
CA ALA A 227 -13.45 3.92 12.69
C ALA A 227 -13.03 5.26 12.11
N VAL A 228 -11.72 5.40 11.84
CA VAL A 228 -11.15 6.52 11.09
C VAL A 228 -10.30 6.00 9.94
N PHE A 229 -10.51 6.60 8.74
CA PHE A 229 -9.75 6.29 7.54
C PHE A 229 -8.81 7.45 7.22
N VAL A 230 -7.54 7.11 7.01
CA VAL A 230 -6.44 8.06 6.86
C VAL A 230 -5.61 7.68 5.65
N VAL A 231 -5.32 8.62 4.76
CA VAL A 231 -4.26 8.48 3.75
C VAL A 231 -3.06 9.29 4.23
N ASN A 232 -1.96 8.64 4.57
CA ASN A 232 -0.79 9.29 5.16
C ASN A 232 0.52 8.77 4.52
N PRO A 233 1.25 9.59 3.80
CA PRO A 233 0.98 10.97 3.38
C PRO A 233 -0.28 11.12 2.52
N SER A 234 -0.93 12.29 2.63
CA SER A 234 -2.22 12.55 2.01
C SER A 234 -2.16 12.62 0.47
N ASN A 235 -3.26 12.30 -0.17
CA ASN A 235 -3.48 12.46 -1.60
C ASN A 235 -4.76 13.31 -1.81
N PRO A 236 -4.70 14.50 -2.46
CA PRO A 236 -3.62 14.97 -3.35
C PRO A 236 -2.56 15.89 -2.72
N THR A 237 -2.67 16.30 -1.45
CA THR A 237 -1.79 17.34 -0.86
C THR A 237 -0.34 16.90 -0.65
N ALA A 238 -0.04 15.60 -0.78
CA ALA A 238 1.30 15.03 -0.67
C ALA A 238 2.01 15.24 0.69
N ASN A 239 1.27 15.62 1.73
CA ASN A 239 1.83 15.92 3.04
C ASN A 239 1.62 14.78 4.04
N ALA A 240 2.68 14.41 4.73
CA ALA A 240 2.63 13.54 5.88
C ALA A 240 2.04 14.27 7.09
N MET A 241 1.37 13.51 7.94
CA MET A 241 0.87 13.98 9.22
C MET A 241 2.04 14.36 10.14
N GLY A 242 1.99 15.56 10.70
CA GLY A 242 3.01 16.05 11.63
C GLY A 242 2.94 15.37 13.00
N LYS A 243 4.07 15.33 13.70
CA LYS A 243 4.16 14.74 15.04
C LYS A 243 3.09 15.25 16.03
N PRO A 244 2.73 16.56 16.09
CA PRO A 244 1.69 17.02 17.01
C PRO A 244 0.34 16.34 16.79
N THR A 245 -0.06 16.15 15.54
CA THR A 245 -1.31 15.46 15.19
C THR A 245 -1.28 13.99 15.60
N ILE A 246 -0.15 13.32 15.37
CA ILE A 246 0.03 11.91 15.77
C ILE A 246 -0.09 11.76 17.29
N GLU A 247 0.60 12.61 18.06
CA GLU A 247 0.53 12.58 19.53
C GLU A 247 -0.88 12.88 20.06
N GLN A 248 -1.62 13.78 19.40
CA GLN A 248 -3.01 14.04 19.77
C GLN A 248 -3.91 12.83 19.52
N ILE A 249 -3.76 12.14 18.38
CA ILE A 249 -4.50 10.90 18.10
C ILE A 249 -4.16 9.83 19.13
N LYS A 250 -2.87 9.68 19.49
CA LYS A 250 -2.44 8.74 20.55
C LYS A 250 -3.14 9.04 21.88
N GLN A 251 -3.19 10.31 22.26
CA GLN A 251 -3.88 10.72 23.50
C GLN A 251 -5.38 10.43 23.45
N ILE A 252 -6.04 10.69 22.33
CA ILE A 252 -7.47 10.40 22.15
C ILE A 252 -7.74 8.90 22.27
N VAL A 253 -6.93 8.08 21.61
CA VAL A 253 -7.07 6.61 21.70
C VAL A 253 -6.83 6.12 23.14
N ALA A 254 -5.84 6.72 23.84
CA ALA A 254 -5.55 6.29 25.21
C ALA A 254 -6.64 6.66 26.23
N VAL A 255 -7.38 7.76 26.04
CA VAL A 255 -8.28 8.34 27.06
C VAL A 255 -9.73 8.44 26.63
N ASP A 256 -9.98 8.97 25.43
CA ASP A 256 -11.35 9.35 25.02
C ASP A 256 -12.04 8.26 24.21
N ASN A 257 -11.31 7.62 23.27
CA ASN A 257 -11.88 6.63 22.34
C ASN A 257 -10.94 5.40 22.15
N PRO A 258 -10.78 4.56 23.17
CA PRO A 258 -9.84 3.42 23.13
C PRO A 258 -10.25 2.32 22.14
N LYS A 259 -11.50 2.31 21.69
CA LYS A 259 -12.01 1.33 20.71
C LYS A 259 -11.98 1.82 19.27
N LEU A 260 -11.42 3.00 19.03
CA LEU A 260 -11.30 3.54 17.67
C LEU A 260 -10.46 2.60 16.80
N MET A 261 -11.05 2.11 15.71
CA MET A 261 -10.35 1.39 14.65
C MET A 261 -9.70 2.41 13.71
N ILE A 262 -8.40 2.28 13.46
CA ILE A 262 -7.65 3.16 12.55
C ILE A 262 -7.27 2.37 11.31
N LEU A 263 -7.64 2.89 10.13
CA LEU A 263 -7.29 2.31 8.84
C LEU A 263 -6.43 3.33 8.10
N THR A 264 -5.11 3.05 8.02
CA THR A 264 -4.15 3.94 7.36
C THR A 264 -3.72 3.39 6.02
N ASP A 265 -3.64 4.27 5.01
CA ASP A 265 -3.09 4.00 3.69
C ASP A 265 -1.76 4.75 3.56
N ASP A 266 -0.66 4.01 3.69
CA ASP A 266 0.68 4.56 3.77
C ASP A 266 1.45 4.43 2.43
N VAL A 267 0.74 4.34 1.31
CA VAL A 267 1.31 4.13 -0.04
C VAL A 267 2.42 5.13 -0.39
N TYR A 268 2.39 6.34 0.15
CA TYR A 268 3.39 7.39 -0.10
C TYR A 268 4.41 7.55 1.04
N GLY A 269 4.35 6.75 2.09
CA GLY A 269 5.25 6.83 3.24
C GLY A 269 6.73 6.73 2.87
N THR A 270 7.06 5.89 1.89
CA THR A 270 8.42 5.70 1.37
C THR A 270 9.06 6.95 0.75
N PHE A 271 8.26 7.98 0.42
CA PHE A 271 8.75 9.25 -0.16
C PHE A 271 9.02 10.33 0.88
N VAL A 272 8.79 10.07 2.16
CA VAL A 272 9.03 11.04 3.24
C VAL A 272 10.20 10.59 4.09
N PRO A 273 11.23 11.45 4.28
CA PRO A 273 12.35 11.11 5.16
C PRO A 273 11.86 10.81 6.58
N ALA A 274 12.34 9.71 7.16
CA ALA A 274 11.98 9.29 8.52
C ALA A 274 10.46 9.22 8.77
N PHE A 275 9.69 8.77 7.77
CA PHE A 275 8.26 8.56 7.91
C PHE A 275 7.94 7.60 9.06
N ARG A 276 6.89 7.90 9.81
CA ARG A 276 6.35 7.02 10.85
C ARG A 276 4.87 6.79 10.61
N SER A 277 4.52 5.56 10.39
CA SER A 277 3.14 5.12 10.24
C SER A 277 2.35 5.23 11.55
N LEU A 278 1.06 5.50 11.46
CA LEU A 278 0.16 5.33 12.61
C LEU A 278 0.15 3.88 13.12
N PHE A 279 0.45 2.92 12.25
CA PHE A 279 0.63 1.53 12.64
C PHE A 279 1.78 1.33 13.63
N THR A 280 2.87 2.09 13.53
CA THR A 280 3.98 2.06 14.49
C THR A 280 3.57 2.66 15.84
N GLU A 281 2.84 3.77 15.80
CA GLU A 281 2.49 4.54 16.99
C GLU A 281 1.31 3.94 17.78
N LEU A 282 0.38 3.29 17.08
CA LEU A 282 -0.86 2.70 17.61
C LEU A 282 -1.11 1.31 16.99
N PRO A 283 -0.16 0.36 17.11
CA PRO A 283 -0.24 -0.94 16.43
C PRO A 283 -1.51 -1.72 16.80
N TYR A 284 -1.97 -1.62 18.05
CA TYR A 284 -3.15 -2.30 18.54
C TYR A 284 -4.44 -1.84 17.83
N ASN A 285 -4.54 -0.54 17.51
CA ASN A 285 -5.75 0.05 16.95
C ASN A 285 -5.74 0.12 15.41
N THR A 286 -4.61 -0.18 14.76
CA THR A 286 -4.39 0.18 13.36
C THR A 286 -4.28 -1.04 12.45
N ALA A 287 -4.98 -0.99 11.29
CA ALA A 287 -4.67 -1.79 10.11
C ALA A 287 -4.03 -0.87 9.06
N CYS A 288 -2.90 -1.29 8.48
CA CYS A 288 -2.13 -0.50 7.53
C CYS A 288 -2.19 -1.11 6.13
N ILE A 289 -2.58 -0.30 5.15
CA ILE A 289 -2.52 -0.63 3.73
C ILE A 289 -1.21 -0.06 3.16
N TYR A 290 -0.49 -0.86 2.39
CA TYR A 290 0.63 -0.42 1.59
C TYR A 290 0.54 -0.95 0.16
N SER A 291 1.00 -0.16 -0.82
CA SER A 291 1.05 -0.57 -2.23
C SER A 291 2.41 -0.31 -2.84
N TYR A 292 2.94 -1.29 -3.54
CA TYR A 292 4.19 -1.21 -4.29
C TYR A 292 4.08 -0.35 -5.57
N SER A 293 2.87 0.06 -5.91
CA SER A 293 2.55 0.73 -7.19
C SER A 293 3.39 1.97 -7.45
N LYS A 294 3.60 2.81 -6.44
CA LYS A 294 4.19 4.14 -6.63
C LYS A 294 5.72 4.09 -6.54
N TYR A 295 6.24 3.59 -5.45
CA TYR A 295 7.67 3.59 -5.17
C TYR A 295 8.48 2.83 -6.23
N PHE A 296 8.05 1.62 -6.59
CA PHE A 296 8.76 0.79 -7.59
C PHE A 296 8.30 1.02 -9.04
N GLY A 297 7.44 2.01 -9.31
CA GLY A 297 6.87 2.18 -10.64
C GLY A 297 6.13 0.93 -11.12
N ALA A 298 5.34 0.31 -10.24
CA ALA A 298 4.73 -1.01 -10.44
C ALA A 298 3.19 -0.97 -10.48
N THR A 299 2.61 0.13 -10.97
CA THR A 299 1.15 0.33 -10.98
C THR A 299 0.39 -0.78 -11.69
N GLY A 300 0.93 -1.32 -12.77
CA GLY A 300 0.33 -2.40 -13.55
C GLY A 300 0.46 -3.79 -12.93
N TRP A 301 1.37 -4.00 -11.98
CA TRP A 301 1.54 -5.29 -11.29
C TRP A 301 0.42 -5.60 -10.31
N ARG A 302 -0.31 -4.57 -9.84
CA ARG A 302 -1.41 -4.73 -8.87
C ARG A 302 -0.98 -5.49 -7.62
N VAL A 303 0.01 -4.99 -6.90
CA VAL A 303 0.56 -5.64 -5.69
C VAL A 303 0.56 -4.68 -4.50
N GLY A 304 0.13 -5.19 -3.36
CA GLY A 304 0.04 -4.47 -2.10
C GLY A 304 -0.14 -5.40 -0.92
N THR A 305 -0.22 -4.82 0.27
CA THR A 305 -0.39 -5.55 1.54
C THR A 305 -1.35 -4.83 2.47
N ILE A 306 -2.01 -5.61 3.33
CA ILE A 306 -2.60 -5.12 4.57
C ILE A 306 -1.79 -5.71 5.72
N ALA A 307 -1.32 -4.86 6.65
CA ALA A 307 -0.65 -5.28 7.87
C ALA A 307 -1.58 -5.09 9.08
N VAL A 308 -1.62 -6.08 9.96
CA VAL A 308 -2.40 -6.06 11.20
C VAL A 308 -1.52 -6.61 12.33
N SER A 309 -1.48 -5.95 13.48
CA SER A 309 -0.76 -6.46 14.66
C SER A 309 -1.36 -7.80 15.11
N GLN A 310 -0.52 -8.69 15.61
CA GLN A 310 -1.00 -9.98 16.16
C GLN A 310 -1.90 -9.79 17.38
N GLU A 311 -1.66 -8.73 18.16
CA GLU A 311 -2.60 -8.24 19.17
C GLU A 311 -3.26 -6.97 18.65
N ASN A 312 -4.59 -6.98 18.44
CA ASN A 312 -5.29 -5.88 17.80
C ASN A 312 -6.73 -5.70 18.32
N ILE A 313 -7.22 -4.49 18.14
CA ILE A 313 -8.58 -4.09 18.56
C ILE A 313 -9.67 -4.84 17.79
N PHE A 314 -9.43 -5.19 16.54
CA PHE A 314 -10.43 -5.85 15.70
C PHE A 314 -10.77 -7.22 16.27
N ASP A 315 -9.77 -8.01 16.68
CA ASP A 315 -9.98 -9.29 17.35
C ASP A 315 -10.65 -9.13 18.71
N GLN A 316 -10.35 -8.06 19.44
CA GLN A 316 -11.01 -7.76 20.71
C GLN A 316 -12.49 -7.44 20.50
N LEU A 317 -12.82 -6.59 19.54
CA LEU A 317 -14.21 -6.24 19.21
C LEU A 317 -15.01 -7.45 18.73
N LEU A 318 -14.41 -8.35 17.95
CA LEU A 318 -15.03 -9.63 17.55
C LEU A 318 -15.41 -10.49 18.78
N LYS A 319 -14.57 -10.52 19.82
CA LYS A 319 -14.86 -11.23 21.08
C LYS A 319 -15.99 -10.58 21.88
N GLU A 320 -16.20 -9.29 21.73
CA GLU A 320 -17.24 -8.52 22.43
C GLU A 320 -18.60 -8.56 21.74
N LEU A 321 -18.71 -9.07 20.52
CA LEU A 321 -19.97 -9.15 19.79
C LEU A 321 -21.07 -9.88 20.56
N PRO A 322 -22.34 -9.47 20.41
CA PRO A 322 -23.49 -10.20 20.95
C PRO A 322 -23.55 -11.65 20.47
N VAL A 323 -24.08 -12.53 21.31
CA VAL A 323 -24.20 -13.98 21.01
C VAL A 323 -24.88 -14.23 19.67
N ALA A 324 -25.94 -13.49 19.34
CA ALA A 324 -26.65 -13.64 18.07
C ALA A 324 -25.69 -13.39 16.86
N ARG A 325 -24.88 -12.32 16.91
CA ARG A 325 -23.89 -12.01 15.85
C ARG A 325 -22.81 -13.07 15.77
N LYS A 326 -22.36 -13.60 16.90
CA LYS A 326 -21.38 -14.72 16.92
C LYS A 326 -21.95 -15.98 16.27
N MET A 327 -23.24 -16.27 16.45
CA MET A 327 -23.89 -17.41 15.79
C MET A 327 -24.00 -17.21 14.27
N GLU A 328 -24.29 -16.00 13.79
CA GLU A 328 -24.29 -15.67 12.37
C GLU A 328 -22.89 -15.84 11.76
N LEU A 329 -21.85 -15.36 12.46
CA LEU A 329 -20.44 -15.54 12.05
C LEU A 329 -20.00 -17.01 12.10
N GLN A 330 -20.53 -17.80 13.08
CA GLN A 330 -20.31 -19.23 13.11
C GLN A 330 -20.85 -19.90 11.84
N ALA A 331 -22.03 -19.53 11.39
CA ALA A 331 -22.59 -20.05 10.14
C ALA A 331 -21.80 -19.59 8.92
N ARG A 332 -21.35 -18.32 8.88
CA ARG A 332 -20.56 -17.78 7.75
C ARG A 332 -19.24 -18.50 7.56
N TYR A 333 -18.49 -18.74 8.62
CA TYR A 333 -17.13 -19.27 8.55
C TYR A 333 -17.00 -20.78 8.90
N ALA A 334 -18.12 -21.49 9.06
CA ALA A 334 -18.11 -22.90 9.45
C ALA A 334 -17.30 -23.81 8.54
N THR A 335 -17.15 -23.45 7.26
CA THR A 335 -16.33 -24.22 6.31
C THR A 335 -14.83 -24.06 6.51
N LEU A 336 -14.40 -23.00 7.21
CA LEU A 336 -12.99 -22.74 7.49
C LEU A 336 -12.53 -23.37 8.81
N ASN A 337 -13.35 -23.28 9.84
CA ASN A 337 -13.05 -23.85 11.15
C ASN A 337 -14.38 -24.17 11.88
N ALA A 338 -14.44 -25.35 12.49
CA ALA A 338 -15.59 -25.76 13.31
C ALA A 338 -15.82 -24.81 14.51
N ASP A 339 -14.75 -24.26 15.06
CA ASP A 339 -14.81 -23.18 16.07
C ASP A 339 -14.34 -21.84 15.45
N THR A 340 -15.28 -21.06 14.99
CA THR A 340 -14.99 -19.77 14.33
C THR A 340 -14.47 -18.69 15.28
N SER A 341 -14.51 -18.91 16.59
CA SER A 341 -13.89 -18.02 17.58
C SER A 341 -12.36 -18.01 17.49
N GLN A 342 -11.78 -19.07 16.90
CA GLN A 342 -10.35 -19.19 16.64
C GLN A 342 -9.88 -18.47 15.37
N ILE A 343 -10.80 -17.99 14.55
CA ILE A 343 -10.47 -17.27 13.31
C ILE A 343 -10.25 -15.79 13.66
N ASN A 344 -9.00 -15.35 13.65
CA ASN A 344 -8.63 -13.97 13.89
C ASN A 344 -9.05 -13.03 12.72
N PHE A 345 -9.01 -11.72 12.96
CA PHE A 345 -9.47 -10.70 12.00
C PHE A 345 -8.77 -10.82 10.63
N ILE A 346 -7.44 -10.99 10.60
CA ILE A 346 -6.73 -11.08 9.33
C ILE A 346 -7.12 -12.35 8.54
N SER A 347 -7.42 -13.46 9.20
CA SER A 347 -7.90 -14.68 8.53
C SER A 347 -9.32 -14.50 7.98
N ARG A 348 -10.18 -13.74 8.69
CA ARG A 348 -11.51 -13.34 8.19
C ARG A 348 -11.39 -12.42 6.98
N LEU A 349 -10.45 -11.47 7.01
CA LEU A 349 -10.15 -10.59 5.90
C LEU A 349 -9.75 -11.36 4.63
N VAL A 350 -8.89 -12.39 4.78
CA VAL A 350 -8.54 -13.30 3.69
C VAL A 350 -9.76 -14.05 3.16
N ALA A 351 -10.59 -14.59 4.03
CA ALA A 351 -11.78 -15.34 3.66
C ALA A 351 -12.80 -14.45 2.94
N ASP A 352 -13.10 -13.28 3.51
CA ASP A 352 -14.09 -12.34 2.96
C ASP A 352 -13.67 -11.78 1.60
N SER A 353 -12.38 -11.62 1.34
CA SER A 353 -11.88 -11.20 0.03
C SER A 353 -12.25 -12.17 -1.11
N ARG A 354 -12.71 -13.37 -0.77
CA ARG A 354 -13.08 -14.47 -1.70
C ARG A 354 -14.56 -14.78 -1.76
N ASP A 355 -15.38 -13.98 -1.25
CA ASP A 355 -16.83 -13.97 -0.96
C ASP A 355 -17.73 -15.07 -1.61
N ILE A 356 -17.36 -15.63 -2.77
CA ILE A 356 -18.13 -16.68 -3.46
C ILE A 356 -17.93 -18.06 -2.82
N ALA A 357 -16.70 -18.34 -2.35
CA ALA A 357 -16.36 -19.60 -1.67
C ALA A 357 -15.18 -19.34 -0.74
N LEU A 358 -15.45 -19.23 0.56
CA LEU A 358 -14.51 -18.80 1.58
C LEU A 358 -13.21 -19.62 1.68
N ASN A 359 -13.20 -20.83 1.15
CA ASN A 359 -12.04 -21.71 1.10
C ASN A 359 -11.47 -21.93 -0.32
N HIS A 360 -11.90 -21.13 -1.30
CA HIS A 360 -11.45 -21.30 -2.69
C HIS A 360 -10.06 -20.68 -2.92
N ALA A 361 -9.29 -21.24 -3.84
CA ALA A 361 -7.99 -20.71 -4.27
C ALA A 361 -8.19 -19.44 -5.11
N ALA A 362 -8.30 -18.31 -4.43
CA ALA A 362 -8.38 -16.96 -5.01
C ALA A 362 -7.35 -16.03 -4.33
N GLY A 363 -7.29 -14.79 -4.77
CA GLY A 363 -6.39 -13.77 -4.24
C GLY A 363 -5.14 -13.58 -5.09
N LEU A 364 -4.18 -12.85 -4.56
CA LEU A 364 -2.97 -12.46 -5.29
C LEU A 364 -2.17 -13.70 -5.74
N SER A 365 -1.86 -13.76 -7.05
CA SER A 365 -1.16 -14.91 -7.64
C SER A 365 0.24 -15.11 -7.05
N SER A 366 0.73 -16.36 -7.13
CA SER A 366 2.09 -16.71 -6.71
C SER A 366 3.15 -15.86 -7.41
N ILE A 367 2.97 -15.63 -8.71
CA ILE A 367 3.84 -14.83 -9.57
C ILE A 367 3.94 -13.37 -9.06
N GLN A 368 2.81 -12.77 -8.72
CA GLN A 368 2.76 -11.40 -8.18
C GLN A 368 3.39 -11.32 -6.78
N GLN A 369 3.18 -12.31 -5.92
CA GLN A 369 3.80 -12.36 -4.60
C GLN A 369 5.32 -12.56 -4.70
N ALA A 370 5.80 -13.38 -5.63
CA ALA A 370 7.24 -13.52 -5.91
C ALA A 370 7.85 -12.18 -6.33
N MET A 371 7.18 -11.43 -7.20
CA MET A 371 7.64 -10.09 -7.58
C MET A 371 7.66 -9.11 -6.40
N MET A 372 6.64 -9.16 -5.50
CA MET A 372 6.65 -8.37 -4.26
C MET A 372 7.85 -8.68 -3.37
N ALA A 373 8.17 -9.97 -3.20
CA ALA A 373 9.33 -10.39 -2.42
C ALA A 373 10.63 -9.85 -3.02
N LEU A 374 10.79 -9.89 -4.34
CA LEU A 374 11.99 -9.33 -5.01
C LEU A 374 12.08 -7.80 -4.90
N PHE A 375 10.97 -7.06 -5.02
CA PHE A 375 10.94 -5.63 -4.74
C PHE A 375 11.36 -5.33 -3.30
N SER A 376 10.85 -6.10 -2.35
CA SER A 376 11.17 -5.95 -0.93
C SER A 376 12.65 -6.22 -0.65
N LEU A 377 13.17 -7.33 -1.15
CA LEU A 377 14.59 -7.69 -1.01
C LEU A 377 15.52 -6.65 -1.63
N TYR A 378 15.14 -6.10 -2.79
CA TYR A 378 15.92 -5.06 -3.45
C TYR A 378 16.05 -3.80 -2.58
N ALA A 379 14.98 -3.36 -1.95
CA ALA A 379 15.00 -2.19 -1.07
C ALA A 379 15.81 -2.41 0.22
N LEU A 380 15.96 -3.65 0.66
CA LEU A 380 16.72 -4.01 1.87
C LEU A 380 18.24 -4.05 1.65
N LEU A 381 18.70 -4.04 0.41
CA LEU A 381 20.12 -4.10 0.04
C LEU A 381 20.69 -2.72 -0.31
N LYS A 382 22.00 -2.65 -0.49
CA LYS A 382 22.74 -1.41 -0.74
C LYS A 382 22.20 -0.61 -1.95
N ASP A 383 21.89 -1.27 -3.04
CA ASP A 383 21.37 -0.63 -4.26
C ASP A 383 19.95 -0.10 -4.07
N GLY A 384 19.21 -0.64 -3.11
CA GLY A 384 17.89 -0.14 -2.73
C GLY A 384 17.94 1.28 -2.16
N GLN A 385 18.96 1.61 -1.34
CA GLN A 385 19.13 2.98 -0.84
C GLN A 385 19.45 3.96 -1.97
N ALA A 386 20.33 3.58 -2.91
CA ALA A 386 20.65 4.42 -4.06
C ALA A 386 19.41 4.66 -4.95
N TYR A 387 18.57 3.63 -5.14
CA TYR A 387 17.30 3.74 -5.84
C TYR A 387 16.33 4.69 -5.12
N LYS A 388 16.25 4.61 -3.79
CA LYS A 388 15.42 5.49 -2.98
C LYS A 388 15.84 6.95 -3.14
N ASP A 389 17.13 7.22 -3.01
CA ASP A 389 17.70 8.56 -3.15
C ASP A 389 17.40 9.14 -4.53
N GLU A 390 17.58 8.36 -5.60
CA GLU A 390 17.30 8.77 -6.99
C GLU A 390 15.81 9.07 -7.20
N VAL A 391 14.91 8.20 -6.73
CA VAL A 391 13.46 8.40 -6.88
C VAL A 391 12.97 9.64 -6.12
N MET A 392 13.48 9.86 -4.91
CA MET A 392 13.17 11.05 -4.13
C MET A 392 13.72 12.32 -4.80
N ASP A 393 14.95 12.28 -5.30
CA ASP A 393 15.55 13.41 -6.03
C ASP A 393 14.75 13.76 -7.30
N ILE A 394 14.30 12.76 -8.06
CA ILE A 394 13.41 12.96 -9.22
C ILE A 394 12.15 13.73 -8.81
N CYS A 395 11.48 13.32 -7.73
CA CYS A 395 10.26 13.97 -7.26
C CYS A 395 10.53 15.43 -6.84
N HIS A 396 11.49 15.64 -5.95
CA HIS A 396 11.82 16.96 -5.41
C HIS A 396 12.38 17.91 -6.47
N THR A 397 13.21 17.44 -7.39
CA THR A 397 13.75 18.26 -8.49
C THR A 397 12.63 18.76 -9.41
N ARG A 398 11.65 17.91 -9.73
CA ARG A 398 10.51 18.27 -10.57
C ARG A 398 9.56 19.24 -9.86
N GLU A 399 9.29 18.99 -8.60
CA GLU A 399 8.50 19.91 -7.77
C GLU A 399 9.15 21.30 -7.73
N LYS A 400 10.43 21.38 -7.39
CA LYS A 400 11.18 22.64 -7.38
C LYS A 400 11.14 23.35 -8.72
N LEU A 401 11.33 22.64 -9.82
CA LEU A 401 11.26 23.22 -11.16
C LEU A 401 9.87 23.80 -11.44
N LEU A 402 8.80 23.07 -11.12
CA LEU A 402 7.42 23.53 -11.29
C LEU A 402 7.14 24.79 -10.48
N PHE A 403 7.44 24.77 -9.19
CA PHE A 403 7.18 25.92 -8.29
C PHE A 403 7.97 27.16 -8.70
N ARG A 404 9.26 27.03 -9.05
CA ARG A 404 10.08 28.12 -9.57
C ARG A 404 9.53 28.69 -10.88
N THR A 405 9.11 27.82 -11.82
CA THR A 405 8.55 28.26 -13.11
C THR A 405 7.26 29.05 -12.91
N LEU A 406 6.43 28.66 -11.96
CA LEU A 406 5.19 29.34 -11.63
C LEU A 406 5.40 30.57 -10.73
N GLY A 407 6.58 30.76 -10.15
CA GLY A 407 6.86 31.82 -9.17
C GLY A 407 6.10 31.64 -7.86
N ILE A 408 5.90 30.38 -7.44
CA ILE A 408 5.24 30.00 -6.19
C ILE A 408 6.29 29.48 -5.21
N GLU A 409 6.08 29.71 -3.91
CA GLU A 409 6.96 29.26 -2.86
C GLU A 409 6.93 27.73 -2.71
N GLU A 410 8.10 27.11 -2.55
CA GLU A 410 8.25 25.65 -2.35
C GLU A 410 7.61 25.23 -1.01
N PRO A 411 6.93 24.06 -0.94
CA PRO A 411 6.32 23.57 0.30
C PRO A 411 7.37 23.07 1.31
N LEU A 412 6.92 22.72 2.52
CA LEU A 412 7.77 22.18 3.59
C LEU A 412 8.27 20.77 3.22
N ALA A 413 9.55 20.65 2.87
CA ALA A 413 10.14 19.42 2.36
C ALA A 413 10.12 18.24 3.36
N SER A 414 10.23 18.51 4.67
CA SER A 414 10.31 17.45 5.69
C SER A 414 9.04 16.60 5.86
N LEU A 415 7.89 17.13 5.42
CA LEU A 415 6.59 16.43 5.49
C LEU A 415 5.99 16.19 4.10
N ASN A 416 6.68 16.59 3.03
CA ASN A 416 6.16 16.52 1.67
C ASN A 416 6.79 15.39 0.89
N THR A 417 5.97 14.59 0.21
CA THR A 417 6.44 13.51 -0.66
C THR A 417 6.98 14.02 -1.99
N ALA A 418 6.66 15.26 -2.39
CA ALA A 418 6.89 15.82 -3.72
C ALA A 418 6.33 14.95 -4.88
N TYR A 419 5.52 13.93 -4.56
CA TYR A 419 4.92 13.04 -5.57
C TYR A 419 3.74 13.70 -6.29
N TYR A 420 2.97 14.50 -5.57
CA TYR A 420 1.91 15.36 -6.08
C TYR A 420 2.21 16.80 -5.68
N CYS A 421 1.67 17.73 -6.44
CA CYS A 421 1.68 19.17 -6.13
C CYS A 421 0.25 19.69 -6.17
N GLU A 422 -0.18 20.38 -5.13
CA GLU A 422 -1.43 21.12 -5.11
C GLU A 422 -1.14 22.60 -5.28
N ILE A 423 -1.76 23.21 -6.29
CA ILE A 423 -1.59 24.63 -6.63
C ILE A 423 -2.95 25.27 -6.67
N ASN A 424 -3.16 26.32 -5.87
CA ASN A 424 -4.34 27.18 -5.99
C ASN A 424 -4.22 28.02 -7.27
N PHE A 425 -4.72 27.45 -8.37
CA PHE A 425 -4.62 28.06 -9.69
C PHE A 425 -5.40 29.37 -9.79
N ARG A 426 -6.49 29.53 -9.04
CA ARG A 426 -7.24 30.77 -8.99
C ARG A 426 -6.37 31.90 -8.40
N ASP A 427 -5.84 31.72 -7.21
CA ASP A 427 -4.99 32.72 -6.55
C ASP A 427 -3.75 33.04 -7.38
N TRP A 428 -3.17 32.00 -8.01
CA TRP A 428 -2.03 32.20 -8.89
C TRP A 428 -2.38 33.03 -10.11
N THR A 429 -3.53 32.79 -10.78
CA THR A 429 -3.96 33.58 -11.94
C THR A 429 -4.37 34.99 -11.56
N GLU A 430 -5.03 35.17 -10.42
CA GLU A 430 -5.38 36.51 -9.92
C GLU A 430 -4.14 37.37 -9.64
N LYS A 431 -3.13 36.80 -8.97
CA LYS A 431 -1.88 37.50 -8.70
C LYS A 431 -1.10 37.85 -9.97
N ARG A 432 -1.13 37.02 -11.00
CA ARG A 432 -0.32 37.17 -12.20
C ARG A 432 -1.01 37.96 -13.32
N TYR A 433 -2.31 37.81 -13.48
CA TYR A 433 -3.09 38.35 -14.62
C TYR A 433 -4.27 39.20 -14.19
N GLY A 434 -4.54 39.34 -12.92
CA GLY A 434 -5.64 40.10 -12.34
C GLY A 434 -6.95 39.30 -12.21
N PRO A 435 -7.91 39.84 -11.41
CA PRO A 435 -9.15 39.14 -11.06
C PRO A 435 -10.10 38.91 -12.23
N GLU A 436 -10.08 39.79 -13.26
CA GLU A 436 -10.91 39.64 -14.43
C GLU A 436 -10.56 38.42 -15.26
N PHE A 437 -9.27 38.15 -15.45
CA PHE A 437 -8.78 36.97 -16.15
C PHE A 437 -9.10 35.66 -15.37
N SER A 438 -8.91 35.69 -14.09
CA SER A 438 -9.28 34.55 -13.22
C SER A 438 -10.80 34.28 -13.30
N SER A 439 -11.63 35.33 -13.27
CA SER A 439 -13.07 35.19 -13.40
C SER A 439 -13.49 34.66 -14.79
N TYR A 440 -12.80 35.08 -15.86
CA TYR A 440 -13.02 34.55 -17.20
C TYR A 440 -12.70 33.05 -17.30
N LEU A 441 -11.57 32.63 -16.77
CA LEU A 441 -11.18 31.20 -16.73
C LEU A 441 -12.18 30.34 -15.94
N THR A 442 -12.65 30.81 -14.79
CA THR A 442 -13.64 30.10 -13.97
C THR A 442 -15.03 30.03 -14.60
N LYS A 443 -15.41 30.96 -15.45
CA LYS A 443 -16.69 30.97 -16.19
C LYS A 443 -16.63 30.12 -17.46
N SER A 444 -15.52 30.21 -18.20
CA SER A 444 -15.36 29.57 -19.51
C SER A 444 -14.90 28.13 -19.44
N TRP A 445 -14.21 27.76 -18.37
CA TRP A 445 -13.67 26.41 -18.13
C TRP A 445 -14.24 25.89 -16.83
N THR A 446 -14.87 24.73 -16.88
CA THR A 446 -15.26 24.00 -15.67
C THR A 446 -14.00 23.44 -15.00
N ILE A 447 -13.06 24.33 -14.61
CA ILE A 447 -11.80 23.97 -13.92
C ILE A 447 -12.09 23.22 -12.62
N THR A 448 -13.25 23.44 -12.00
CA THR A 448 -13.75 22.72 -10.83
C THR A 448 -13.97 21.21 -11.04
N LYS A 449 -13.84 20.69 -12.26
CA LYS A 449 -13.95 19.24 -12.56
C LYS A 449 -12.64 18.60 -12.97
N VAL A 450 -11.52 19.32 -12.98
CA VAL A 450 -10.20 18.84 -13.42
C VAL A 450 -9.20 18.74 -12.25
N LEU A 451 -9.60 19.22 -11.08
CA LEU A 451 -8.81 19.10 -9.83
C LEU A 451 -9.50 18.17 -8.86
#